data_6600501227763a063c037fedf9f211bc
#
_entry.id   6600501227763a063c037fedf9f211bc
#
_cell.length_a   1.000
_cell.length_b   1.000
_cell.length_c   1.000
_cell.angle_alpha   90.00
_cell.angle_beta   90.00
_cell.angle_gamma   90.00
#
_symmetry.space_group_name_H-M   'P 1'
#
loop_
_entity.id
_entity.type
_entity.pdbx_description
1 polymer ?
#
loop_
_entity_poly.entity_id
_entity_poly.type
_entity_poly.pdbx_seq_one_letter_code
_entity_poly.pdbx_strand_id
1 'polypeptide(L)'
;MNYSKKIKYEDIDDIQLNLPIKINRDKNPYYKIEINQIPIFFPYKPYENQILYMEKVIDALNSKKYAALQSPTGTGKTLCLLCSSLSWVIFNKKKNKKFKGKIIYATRTHSQIDNIIKELNKTIYEPITSTICSRDIFCIHNELKSKYKKNQLNEMCRICRKDVININFEEIESLKQ
;
A
#
# COMPACT_ATOMS: atom_id res chain seq x y z
N MET A 1 -29.08 1.02 12.05
CA MET A 1 -28.51 0.66 10.73
C MET A 1 -27.57 -0.54 10.90
N ASN A 2 -27.85 -1.66 10.22
CA ASN A 2 -26.97 -2.85 10.30
C ASN A 2 -25.77 -2.66 9.38
N TYR A 3 -24.64 -2.19 9.91
CA TYR A 3 -23.44 -1.85 9.14
C TYR A 3 -22.51 -3.01 8.84
N SER A 4 -22.71 -4.20 9.37
CA SER A 4 -21.80 -5.31 9.14
C SER A 4 -22.55 -6.61 8.85
N LYS A 5 -22.48 -7.07 7.62
CA LYS A 5 -22.94 -8.38 7.23
C LYS A 5 -21.71 -9.28 7.06
N LYS A 6 -21.70 -10.43 7.76
CA LYS A 6 -20.70 -11.48 7.51
C LYS A 6 -20.98 -12.06 6.12
N ILE A 7 -20.01 -12.04 5.21
CA ILE A 7 -20.20 -12.40 3.82
C ILE A 7 -19.72 -13.82 3.59
N LYS A 8 -20.48 -14.53 2.77
CA LYS A 8 -20.08 -15.78 2.13
C LYS A 8 -19.31 -15.44 0.82
N TYR A 9 -18.52 -16.38 0.36
CA TYR A 9 -17.66 -16.31 -0.83
C TYR A 9 -18.32 -15.81 -2.12
N GLU A 10 -19.62 -16.04 -2.26
CA GLU A 10 -20.41 -15.81 -3.48
C GLU A 10 -20.58 -14.31 -3.84
N ASP A 11 -20.39 -13.42 -2.86
CA ASP A 11 -20.61 -11.99 -3.05
C ASP A 11 -19.42 -11.22 -3.69
N ILE A 12 -18.31 -11.93 -4.02
CA ILE A 12 -17.06 -11.31 -4.49
C ILE A 12 -16.84 -11.47 -5.99
N ASP A 13 -17.65 -12.28 -6.67
CA ASP A 13 -17.45 -12.65 -8.08
C ASP A 13 -17.47 -11.46 -9.06
N ASP A 14 -18.08 -10.35 -8.67
CA ASP A 14 -18.09 -9.11 -9.46
C ASP A 14 -16.77 -8.31 -9.44
N ILE A 15 -15.75 -8.78 -8.71
CA ILE A 15 -14.49 -8.05 -8.52
C ILE A 15 -13.36 -8.58 -9.40
N GLN A 16 -13.66 -9.38 -10.43
CA GLN A 16 -12.65 -9.76 -11.43
C GLN A 16 -12.27 -8.57 -12.31
N LEU A 17 -11.21 -7.89 -11.91
CA LEU A 17 -10.63 -6.79 -12.69
C LEU A 17 -9.13 -7.02 -12.87
N ASN A 18 -8.63 -6.72 -14.05
CA ASN A 18 -7.20 -6.48 -14.32
C ASN A 18 -6.69 -5.29 -13.50
N LEU A 19 -6.70 -5.41 -12.18
CA LEU A 19 -6.27 -4.40 -11.23
C LEU A 19 -4.87 -4.73 -10.73
N PRO A 20 -4.04 -3.72 -10.44
CA PRO A 20 -2.79 -3.93 -9.72
C PRO A 20 -3.02 -4.34 -8.25
N ILE A 21 -4.26 -4.57 -7.86
CA ILE A 21 -4.65 -5.03 -6.52
C ILE A 21 -5.42 -6.34 -6.71
N LYS A 22 -4.83 -7.44 -6.32
CA LYS A 22 -5.50 -8.74 -6.26
C LYS A 22 -6.30 -8.83 -4.97
N ILE A 23 -7.40 -9.59 -5.00
CA ILE A 23 -8.18 -9.92 -3.82
C ILE A 23 -7.95 -11.39 -3.51
N ASN A 24 -7.39 -11.66 -2.35
CA ASN A 24 -7.15 -13.01 -1.89
C ASN A 24 -8.41 -13.55 -1.20
N ARG A 25 -9.07 -14.50 -1.86
CA ARG A 25 -10.33 -15.10 -1.39
C ARG A 25 -10.13 -16.14 -0.29
N ASP A 26 -8.93 -16.66 -0.13
CA ASP A 26 -8.61 -17.70 0.85
C ASP A 26 -8.43 -17.15 2.27
N LYS A 27 -8.34 -15.83 2.42
CA LYS A 27 -8.26 -15.18 3.73
C LYS A 27 -9.65 -15.06 4.35
N ASN A 28 -9.94 -15.86 5.35
CA ASN A 28 -11.20 -15.93 6.11
C ASN A 28 -11.11 -15.36 7.51
N PRO A 29 -12.23 -14.94 8.10
CA PRO A 29 -13.41 -14.29 7.55
C PRO A 29 -13.26 -12.77 7.51
N TYR A 30 -13.94 -12.08 6.61
CA TYR A 30 -13.98 -10.62 6.60
C TYR A 30 -15.42 -10.11 6.60
N TYR A 31 -15.56 -8.85 6.98
CA TYR A 31 -16.83 -8.15 7.06
C TYR A 31 -16.91 -7.09 5.97
N LYS A 32 -18.02 -7.07 5.24
CA LYS A 32 -18.28 -6.02 4.25
C LYS A 32 -18.98 -4.86 4.93
N ILE A 33 -18.43 -3.69 4.72
CA ILE A 33 -19.01 -2.42 5.15
C ILE A 33 -19.22 -1.62 3.87
N GLU A 34 -20.35 -0.98 3.74
CA GLU A 34 -20.63 -0.10 2.61
C GLU A 34 -20.62 1.35 3.08
N ILE A 35 -19.71 2.15 2.53
CA ILE A 35 -19.57 3.57 2.84
C ILE A 35 -19.62 4.35 1.52
N ASN A 36 -20.62 5.21 1.34
CA ASN A 36 -20.82 6.01 0.12
C ASN A 36 -20.79 5.14 -1.14
N GLN A 37 -21.48 4.00 -1.12
CA GLN A 37 -21.51 2.99 -2.20
C GLN A 37 -20.18 2.28 -2.47
N ILE A 38 -19.17 2.50 -1.63
CA ILE A 38 -17.87 1.83 -1.73
C ILE A 38 -17.87 0.63 -0.79
N PRO A 39 -17.76 -0.60 -1.31
CA PRO A 39 -17.64 -1.78 -0.49
C PRO A 39 -16.24 -1.88 0.11
N ILE A 40 -16.14 -1.89 1.42
CA ILE A 40 -14.90 -2.06 2.17
C ILE A 40 -14.92 -3.42 2.82
N PHE A 41 -13.87 -4.22 2.58
CA PHE A 41 -13.72 -5.53 3.19
C PHE A 41 -12.73 -5.43 4.34
N PHE A 42 -13.22 -5.69 5.55
CA PHE A 42 -12.45 -5.53 6.78
C PHE A 42 -12.23 -6.90 7.44
N PRO A 43 -11.02 -7.24 7.91
CA PRO A 43 -10.70 -8.60 8.38
C PRO A 43 -11.38 -8.98 9.70
N TYR A 44 -11.90 -8.02 10.45
CA TYR A 44 -12.55 -8.23 11.73
C TYR A 44 -13.92 -7.56 11.75
N LYS A 45 -14.77 -7.91 12.75
CA LYS A 45 -15.98 -7.15 13.01
C LYS A 45 -15.57 -5.72 13.43
N PRO A 46 -15.88 -4.70 12.64
CA PRO A 46 -15.42 -3.36 12.94
C PRO A 46 -16.20 -2.77 14.13
N TYR A 47 -15.52 -1.97 14.91
CA TYR A 47 -16.12 -1.13 15.93
C TYR A 47 -16.70 0.14 15.29
N GLU A 48 -17.68 0.77 15.94
CA GLU A 48 -18.30 2.01 15.45
C GLU A 48 -17.27 3.12 15.17
N ASN A 49 -16.30 3.30 16.05
CA ASN A 49 -15.20 4.26 15.85
C ASN A 49 -14.33 3.95 14.61
N GLN A 50 -14.17 2.70 14.25
CA GLN A 50 -13.45 2.31 13.04
C GLN A 50 -14.26 2.61 11.79
N ILE A 51 -15.57 2.37 11.84
CA ILE A 51 -16.48 2.72 10.74
C ILE A 51 -16.47 4.23 10.51
N LEU A 52 -16.65 5.02 11.57
CA LEU A 52 -16.61 6.48 11.51
C LEU A 52 -15.27 6.99 10.96
N TYR A 53 -14.15 6.36 11.37
CA TYR A 53 -12.83 6.72 10.86
C TYR A 53 -12.74 6.46 9.35
N MET A 54 -13.18 5.30 8.88
CA MET A 54 -13.19 4.94 7.45
C MET A 54 -14.13 5.85 6.64
N GLU A 55 -15.28 6.26 7.20
CA GLU A 55 -16.17 7.26 6.58
C GLU A 55 -15.43 8.57 6.31
N LYS A 56 -14.71 9.09 7.32
CA LYS A 56 -13.95 10.34 7.15
C LYS A 56 -12.82 10.21 6.13
N VAL A 57 -12.17 9.04 6.03
CA VAL A 57 -11.18 8.78 4.98
C VAL A 57 -11.84 8.81 3.60
N ILE A 58 -12.95 8.11 3.42
CA ILE A 58 -13.68 8.08 2.14
C ILE A 58 -14.21 9.46 1.75
N ASP A 59 -14.74 10.22 2.71
CA ASP A 59 -15.23 11.60 2.48
C ASP A 59 -14.09 12.50 1.99
N ALA A 60 -12.92 12.43 2.63
CA ALA A 60 -11.75 13.20 2.24
C ALA A 60 -11.28 12.85 0.82
N LEU A 61 -11.24 11.54 0.49
CA LEU A 61 -10.83 11.06 -0.83
C LEU A 61 -11.84 11.48 -1.92
N ASN A 62 -13.14 11.35 -1.67
CA ASN A 62 -14.19 11.75 -2.60
C ASN A 62 -14.19 13.26 -2.83
N SER A 63 -13.96 14.04 -1.78
CA SER A 63 -13.92 15.50 -1.84
C SER A 63 -12.58 16.04 -2.34
N LYS A 64 -11.56 15.18 -2.52
CA LYS A 64 -10.18 15.58 -2.87
C LYS A 64 -9.62 16.62 -1.91
N LYS A 65 -9.89 16.49 -0.63
CA LYS A 65 -9.47 17.40 0.44
C LYS A 65 -8.45 16.76 1.36
N TYR A 66 -7.67 17.60 2.03
CA TYR A 66 -6.83 17.18 3.15
C TYR A 66 -7.71 16.84 4.35
N ALA A 67 -7.31 15.84 5.12
CA ALA A 67 -7.96 15.47 6.37
C ALA A 67 -6.91 15.22 7.45
N ALA A 68 -7.14 15.74 8.65
CA ALA A 68 -6.38 15.41 9.85
C ALA A 68 -7.27 14.55 10.74
N LEU A 69 -6.95 13.26 10.84
CA LEU A 69 -7.73 12.29 11.58
C LEU A 69 -6.95 11.81 12.80
N GLN A 70 -7.50 12.01 13.97
CA GLN A 70 -6.93 11.56 15.23
C GLN A 70 -7.80 10.48 15.84
N SER A 71 -7.16 9.46 16.37
CA SER A 71 -7.80 8.37 17.12
C SER A 71 -6.79 7.82 18.13
N PRO A 72 -7.22 7.30 19.29
CA PRO A 72 -6.32 6.71 20.28
C PRO A 72 -5.43 5.61 19.71
N THR A 73 -4.33 5.32 20.39
CA THR A 73 -3.48 4.18 20.04
C THR A 73 -4.24 2.87 20.21
N GLY A 74 -3.95 1.88 19.38
CA GLY A 74 -4.63 0.57 19.46
C GLY A 74 -6.00 0.49 18.79
N THR A 75 -6.55 1.57 18.25
CA THR A 75 -7.88 1.58 17.59
C THR A 75 -7.88 1.00 16.17
N GLY A 76 -6.75 0.50 15.66
CA GLY A 76 -6.68 -0.08 14.31
C GLY A 76 -6.62 0.92 13.17
N LYS A 77 -6.15 2.16 13.41
CA LYS A 77 -6.02 3.22 12.37
C LYS A 77 -5.36 2.76 11.09
N THR A 78 -4.25 2.05 11.20
CA THR A 78 -3.50 1.53 10.04
C THR A 78 -4.38 0.66 9.16
N LEU A 79 -5.11 -0.27 9.79
CA LEU A 79 -6.00 -1.19 9.09
C LEU A 79 -7.18 -0.46 8.45
N CYS A 80 -7.77 0.51 9.16
CA CYS A 80 -8.85 1.34 8.62
C CYS A 80 -8.38 2.15 7.40
N LEU A 81 -7.20 2.78 7.47
CA LEU A 81 -6.61 3.52 6.35
C LEU A 81 -6.34 2.63 5.14
N LEU A 82 -5.75 1.44 5.37
CA LEU A 82 -5.46 0.49 4.29
C LEU A 82 -6.75 0.02 3.61
N CYS A 83 -7.71 -0.50 4.38
CA CYS A 83 -8.94 -1.04 3.82
C CYS A 83 -9.77 0.03 3.09
N SER A 84 -9.94 1.21 3.66
CA SER A 84 -10.72 2.28 3.03
C SER A 84 -10.04 2.82 1.77
N SER A 85 -8.75 3.10 1.80
CA SER A 85 -8.04 3.66 0.65
C SER A 85 -7.90 2.66 -0.49
N LEU A 86 -7.62 1.38 -0.19
CA LEU A 86 -7.55 0.32 -1.21
C LEU A 86 -8.91 0.08 -1.86
N SER A 87 -9.98 0.01 -1.06
CA SER A 87 -11.35 -0.10 -1.58
C SER A 87 -11.73 1.08 -2.48
N TRP A 88 -11.36 2.29 -2.07
CA TRP A 88 -11.62 3.50 -2.86
C TRP A 88 -10.89 3.47 -4.21
N VAL A 89 -9.64 3.03 -4.23
CA VAL A 89 -8.87 2.88 -5.49
C VAL A 89 -9.53 1.84 -6.40
N ILE A 90 -9.90 0.68 -5.86
CA ILE A 90 -10.59 -0.37 -6.61
C ILE A 90 -11.89 0.14 -7.20
N PHE A 91 -12.72 0.79 -6.40
CA PHE A 91 -14.01 1.32 -6.81
C PHE A 91 -13.89 2.36 -7.94
N ASN A 92 -12.95 3.31 -7.80
CA ASN A 92 -12.72 4.31 -8.84
C ASN A 92 -12.14 3.71 -10.13
N LYS A 93 -11.31 2.69 -10.01
CA LYS A 93 -10.80 1.95 -11.18
C LYS A 93 -11.91 1.21 -11.91
N LYS A 94 -12.90 0.66 -11.18
CA LYS A 94 -14.10 0.06 -11.78
C LYS A 94 -14.90 1.09 -12.57
N LYS A 95 -15.14 2.26 -11.98
CA LYS A 95 -15.88 3.34 -12.64
C LYS A 95 -15.15 3.92 -13.86
N ASN A 96 -13.83 4.02 -13.77
CA ASN A 96 -13.00 4.61 -14.82
C ASN A 96 -11.72 3.78 -15.01
N LYS A 97 -11.68 3.00 -16.10
CA LYS A 97 -10.52 2.16 -16.45
C LYS A 97 -9.21 2.95 -16.64
N LYS A 98 -9.30 4.26 -16.97
CA LYS A 98 -8.14 5.16 -17.11
C LYS A 98 -7.62 5.67 -15.74
N PHE A 99 -8.34 5.45 -14.65
CA PHE A 99 -7.92 5.88 -13.32
C PHE A 99 -6.62 5.18 -12.92
N LYS A 100 -5.59 5.97 -12.57
CA LYS A 100 -4.25 5.51 -12.17
C LYS A 100 -3.91 5.96 -10.75
N GLY A 101 -4.79 5.68 -9.79
CA GLY A 101 -4.56 6.02 -8.39
C GLY A 101 -3.38 5.25 -7.81
N LYS A 102 -2.54 5.96 -7.04
CA LYS A 102 -1.47 5.39 -6.22
C LYS A 102 -1.68 5.78 -4.78
N ILE A 103 -1.37 4.88 -3.86
CA ILE A 103 -1.37 5.15 -2.42
C ILE A 103 0.09 5.28 -1.99
N ILE A 104 0.43 6.38 -1.34
CA ILE A 104 1.73 6.59 -0.70
C ILE A 104 1.48 6.62 0.79
N TYR A 105 1.98 5.62 1.50
CA TYR A 105 1.90 5.53 2.95
C TYR A 105 3.24 5.92 3.56
N ALA A 106 3.28 7.06 4.22
CA ALA A 106 4.51 7.58 4.84
C ALA A 106 4.45 7.43 6.37
N THR A 107 5.56 7.06 6.97
CA THR A 107 5.71 6.91 8.42
C THR A 107 7.01 7.51 8.91
N ARG A 108 7.09 7.76 10.22
CA ARG A 108 8.28 8.31 10.85
C ARG A 108 9.38 7.28 11.08
N THR A 109 9.03 6.02 11.32
CA THR A 109 9.99 4.97 11.70
C THR A 109 9.86 3.72 10.85
N HIS A 110 10.96 2.96 10.70
CA HIS A 110 10.99 1.71 9.94
C HIS A 110 10.09 0.62 10.56
N SER A 111 10.07 0.53 11.89
CA SER A 111 9.18 -0.42 12.58
C SER A 111 7.70 -0.18 12.28
N GLN A 112 7.32 1.05 12.01
CA GLN A 112 5.95 1.37 11.55
C GLN A 112 5.71 0.86 10.12
N ILE A 113 6.70 0.88 9.23
CA ILE A 113 6.59 0.31 7.88
C ILE A 113 6.35 -1.20 7.97
N ASP A 114 7.14 -1.90 8.80
CA ASP A 114 6.97 -3.34 9.01
C ASP A 114 5.58 -3.66 9.57
N ASN A 115 5.08 -2.83 10.47
CA ASN A 115 3.73 -2.98 11.00
C ASN A 115 2.64 -2.77 9.93
N ILE A 116 2.82 -1.80 9.02
CA ILE A 116 1.89 -1.59 7.90
C ILE A 116 1.82 -2.82 7.01
N ILE A 117 2.97 -3.42 6.69
CA ILE A 117 3.03 -4.64 5.88
C ILE A 117 2.34 -5.80 6.60
N LYS A 118 2.56 -5.95 7.92
CA LYS A 118 1.86 -6.95 8.73
C LYS A 118 0.35 -6.75 8.74
N GLU A 119 -0.11 -5.51 8.88
CA GLU A 119 -1.54 -5.19 8.84
C GLU A 119 -2.13 -5.39 7.44
N LEU A 120 -1.41 -5.02 6.38
CA LEU A 120 -1.84 -5.28 5.01
C LEU A 120 -2.02 -6.78 4.74
N ASN A 121 -1.11 -7.61 5.24
CA ASN A 121 -1.19 -9.07 5.09
C ASN A 121 -2.39 -9.71 5.80
N LYS A 122 -3.02 -9.02 6.75
CA LYS A 122 -4.28 -9.45 7.37
C LYS A 122 -5.51 -9.16 6.51
N THR A 123 -5.38 -8.26 5.54
CA THR A 123 -6.46 -7.87 4.64
C THR A 123 -6.59 -8.84 3.48
N ILE A 124 -7.72 -8.78 2.79
CA ILE A 124 -7.93 -9.53 1.53
C ILE A 124 -7.22 -8.85 0.34
N TYR A 125 -6.75 -7.63 0.51
CA TYR A 125 -6.16 -6.86 -0.57
C TYR A 125 -4.69 -7.23 -0.75
N GLU A 126 -4.29 -7.49 -1.99
CA GLU A 126 -2.91 -7.78 -2.40
C GLU A 126 -2.45 -6.75 -3.45
N PRO A 127 -2.18 -5.51 -3.06
CA PRO A 127 -1.66 -4.52 -3.98
C PRO A 127 -0.19 -4.82 -4.33
N ILE A 128 0.23 -4.41 -5.52
CA ILE A 128 1.66 -4.36 -5.83
C ILE A 128 2.27 -3.25 -4.98
N THR A 129 3.16 -3.60 -4.09
CA THR A 129 3.78 -2.69 -3.14
C THR A 129 5.28 -2.61 -3.33
N SER A 130 5.84 -1.44 -3.00
CA SER A 130 7.28 -1.23 -2.90
C SER A 130 7.57 -0.38 -1.68
N THR A 131 8.53 -0.81 -0.88
CA THR A 131 9.00 -0.05 0.27
C THR A 131 10.18 0.82 -0.14
N ILE A 132 10.12 2.10 0.23
CA ILE A 132 11.20 3.06 -0.01
C ILE A 132 11.84 3.39 1.33
N CYS A 133 13.14 3.21 1.41
CA CYS A 133 13.93 3.44 2.61
C CYS A 133 15.28 4.05 2.29
N SER A 134 16.02 4.47 3.34
CA SER A 134 17.38 4.95 3.18
C SER A 134 18.31 3.84 2.68
N ARG A 135 19.39 4.23 2.00
CA ARG A 135 20.43 3.27 1.55
C ARG A 135 21.12 2.54 2.69
N ASP A 136 21.24 3.15 3.86
CA ASP A 136 21.81 2.48 5.05
C ASP A 136 21.06 1.18 5.39
N ILE A 137 19.76 1.12 5.08
CA ILE A 137 18.93 -0.03 5.35
C ILE A 137 18.87 -0.97 4.15
N PHE A 138 18.58 -0.43 2.96
CA PHE A 138 18.31 -1.22 1.76
C PHE A 138 19.51 -1.45 0.85
N CYS A 139 20.71 -0.95 1.19
CA CYS A 139 21.88 -1.24 0.39
C CYS A 139 22.19 -2.76 0.44
N ILE A 140 22.18 -3.38 -0.74
CA ILE A 140 22.51 -4.81 -0.90
C ILE A 140 24.02 -5.04 -1.09
N HIS A 141 24.80 -3.98 -1.31
CA HIS A 141 26.23 -4.07 -1.51
C HIS A 141 26.94 -4.14 -0.16
N ASN A 142 27.30 -5.34 0.29
CA ASN A 142 27.84 -5.59 1.61
C ASN A 142 29.14 -4.80 1.90
N GLU A 143 30.06 -4.71 0.95
CA GLU A 143 31.32 -3.99 1.12
C GLU A 143 31.09 -2.48 1.30
N LEU A 144 30.24 -1.86 0.48
CA LEU A 144 29.93 -0.46 0.61
C LEU A 144 29.24 -0.18 1.93
N LYS A 145 28.29 -1.04 2.31
CA LYS A 145 27.53 -0.92 3.57
C LYS A 145 28.42 -1.08 4.80
N SER A 146 29.46 -1.89 4.76
CA SER A 146 30.42 -2.06 5.86
C SER A 146 31.39 -0.87 6.00
N LYS A 147 31.84 -0.31 4.88
CA LYS A 147 32.85 0.77 4.84
C LYS A 147 32.26 2.17 5.02
N TYR A 148 31.07 2.41 4.47
CA TYR A 148 30.47 3.75 4.38
C TYR A 148 29.11 3.80 5.07
N LYS A 149 28.78 4.95 5.67
CA LYS A 149 27.48 5.19 6.32
C LYS A 149 26.87 6.51 5.89
N LYS A 150 25.56 6.62 5.94
CA LYS A 150 24.79 7.84 5.67
C LYS A 150 25.20 8.51 4.34
N ASN A 151 25.68 9.75 4.40
CA ASN A 151 26.00 10.55 3.23
C ASN A 151 27.12 9.95 2.38
N GLN A 152 28.15 9.38 3.00
CA GLN A 152 29.25 8.71 2.30
C GLN A 152 28.75 7.51 1.50
N LEU A 153 27.87 6.69 2.08
CA LEU A 153 27.25 5.57 1.37
C LEU A 153 26.40 6.05 0.19
N ASN A 154 25.72 7.19 0.34
CA ASN A 154 24.96 7.80 -0.75
C ASN A 154 25.84 8.20 -1.92
N GLU A 155 27.00 8.78 -1.63
CA GLU A 155 27.95 9.23 -2.64
C GLU A 155 28.62 8.07 -3.37
N MET A 156 29.12 7.10 -2.61
CA MET A 156 29.72 5.88 -3.19
C MET A 156 28.72 5.10 -4.05
N CYS A 157 27.46 5.01 -3.62
CA CYS A 157 26.41 4.41 -4.42
C CYS A 157 26.14 5.16 -5.74
N ARG A 158 26.30 6.50 -5.77
CA ARG A 158 26.18 7.28 -7.02
C ARG A 158 27.32 6.99 -7.97
N ILE A 159 28.55 6.87 -7.45
CA ILE A 159 29.74 6.55 -8.24
C ILE A 159 29.56 5.17 -8.86
N CYS A 160 29.34 4.14 -8.06
CA CYS A 160 29.14 2.76 -8.56
C CYS A 160 28.01 2.64 -9.59
N ARG A 161 26.93 3.41 -9.45
CA ARG A 161 25.85 3.41 -10.45
C ARG A 161 26.24 4.04 -11.77
N LYS A 162 27.11 5.05 -11.76
CA LYS A 162 27.63 5.64 -13.00
C LYS A 162 28.52 4.64 -13.73
N ASP A 163 29.39 3.95 -12.99
CA ASP A 163 30.29 2.97 -13.55
C ASP A 163 29.53 1.80 -14.20
N VAL A 164 28.49 1.28 -13.53
CA VAL A 164 27.62 0.22 -14.09
C VAL A 164 26.87 0.69 -15.35
N ILE A 165 26.42 1.94 -15.37
CA ILE A 165 25.75 2.48 -16.56
C ILE A 165 26.75 2.59 -17.72
N ASN A 166 27.97 3.04 -17.47
CA ASN A 166 29.00 3.15 -18.49
C ASN A 166 29.41 1.78 -19.06
N ILE A 167 29.58 0.78 -18.19
CA ILE A 167 29.87 -0.60 -18.62
C ILE A 167 28.75 -1.14 -19.53
N ASN A 168 27.50 -0.98 -19.16
CA ASN A 168 26.37 -1.43 -19.99
C ASN A 168 26.29 -0.70 -21.35
N PHE A 169 26.71 0.56 -21.44
CA PHE A 169 26.74 1.29 -22.72
C PHE A 169 27.87 0.77 -23.63
N GLU A 170 29.04 0.51 -23.09
CA GLU A 170 30.18 -0.04 -23.84
C GLU A 170 29.93 -1.47 -24.34
N GLU A 171 29.29 -2.34 -23.50
CA GLU A 171 28.86 -3.67 -23.93
C GLU A 171 27.80 -3.62 -25.02
N ILE A 172 26.84 -2.72 -24.95
CA ILE A 172 25.77 -2.56 -25.96
C ILE A 172 26.35 -2.04 -27.29
N GLU A 173 27.33 -1.16 -27.25
CA GLU A 173 27.99 -0.68 -28.47
C GLU A 173 28.88 -1.77 -29.14
N SER A 174 29.55 -2.62 -28.36
CA SER A 174 30.31 -3.74 -28.87
C SER A 174 29.48 -4.86 -29.51
N LEU A 175 28.19 -4.99 -29.12
CA LEU A 175 27.24 -5.92 -29.71
C LEU A 175 26.61 -5.43 -31.03
N LYS A 176 26.87 -4.17 -31.41
CA LYS A 176 26.37 -3.58 -32.67
C LYS A 176 27.37 -3.63 -33.84
N GLN A 177 28.54 -4.15 -33.61
CA GLN A 177 29.56 -4.47 -34.65
C GLN A 177 29.48 -5.95 -35.03
#